data_6cf1c6f7fbdbbc33e0adb27ce78333ae
#
_entry.id   6cf1c6f7fbdbbc33e0adb27ce78333ae
#
_cell.length_a   1.000
_cell.length_b   1.000
_cell.length_c   1.000
_cell.angle_alpha   90.00
_cell.angle_beta   90.00
_cell.angle_gamma   90.00
#
_symmetry.space_group_name_H-M   'P 1'
#
loop_
_entity.id
_entity.type
_entity.pdbx_description
1 polymer ?
#
loop_
_entity_poly.entity_id
_entity_poly.type
_entity_poly.pdbx_seq_one_letter_code
_entity_poly.pdbx_strand_id
1 'polypeptide(L)'
;MIRVTLFGLLCALTGPALALSCLPPDVAQTYQQAAAADEAYIVVHARLEFDADAMPRTDWQDQAASPPHTLIPARMTGQALSKTGFDLPFDRAITLDAQCFGPWCAGAKPGTSYLAFLQRTQSGYLLALDPCGGMGFAEPTPESLRRVETCYSGGPCAPHSP
;
A
#
# COMPACT_ATOMS: atom_id res chain seq x y z
N MET A 1 -54.53 -37.30 -9.96
CA MET A 1 -54.02 -36.05 -10.49
C MET A 1 -53.01 -35.52 -9.48
N ILE A 2 -51.76 -35.88 -9.65
CA ILE A 2 -50.67 -35.49 -8.73
C ILE A 2 -49.88 -34.34 -9.40
N ARG A 3 -50.03 -33.09 -8.89
CA ARG A 3 -49.19 -31.95 -9.23
C ARG A 3 -48.03 -31.98 -8.23
N VAL A 4 -46.92 -32.62 -8.57
CA VAL A 4 -45.67 -32.52 -7.83
C VAL A 4 -44.96 -31.25 -8.28
N THR A 5 -44.85 -30.33 -7.37
CA THR A 5 -44.22 -28.99 -7.48
C THR A 5 -42.71 -29.15 -7.65
N LEU A 6 -42.21 -28.73 -8.80
CA LEU A 6 -40.78 -28.69 -9.15
C LEU A 6 -40.21 -27.35 -8.63
N PHE A 7 -39.95 -27.23 -7.30
CA PHE A 7 -39.51 -25.96 -6.66
C PHE A 7 -38.28 -26.14 -5.76
N GLY A 8 -37.36 -27.02 -6.12
CA GLY A 8 -36.30 -27.42 -5.21
C GLY A 8 -34.88 -27.46 -5.73
N LEU A 9 -34.51 -26.81 -6.85
CA LEU A 9 -33.15 -26.99 -7.40
C LEU A 9 -32.48 -25.72 -7.92
N LEU A 10 -32.67 -24.57 -7.26
CA LEU A 10 -32.02 -23.31 -7.71
C LEU A 10 -31.07 -22.68 -6.68
N CYS A 11 -30.72 -23.36 -5.58
CA CYS A 11 -29.89 -22.78 -4.50
C CYS A 11 -28.44 -23.29 -4.42
N ALA A 12 -27.91 -23.96 -5.45
CA ALA A 12 -26.60 -24.61 -5.33
C ALA A 12 -25.46 -23.99 -6.15
N LEU A 13 -25.58 -22.73 -6.63
CA LEU A 13 -24.55 -22.07 -7.44
C LEU A 13 -24.00 -20.79 -6.81
N THR A 14 -24.12 -20.60 -5.49
CA THR A 14 -23.41 -19.53 -4.81
C THR A 14 -21.98 -19.96 -4.51
N GLY A 15 -21.06 -19.72 -5.44
CA GLY A 15 -19.63 -19.81 -5.16
C GLY A 15 -19.23 -18.79 -4.07
N PRO A 16 -18.15 -19.06 -3.31
CA PRO A 16 -17.66 -18.10 -2.32
C PRO A 16 -17.31 -16.78 -3.03
N ALA A 17 -17.99 -15.69 -2.66
CA ALA A 17 -17.59 -14.36 -3.07
C ALA A 17 -16.33 -14.00 -2.28
N LEU A 18 -15.16 -14.05 -2.91
CA LEU A 18 -13.93 -13.53 -2.33
C LEU A 18 -14.02 -12.00 -2.36
N ALA A 19 -14.24 -11.39 -1.22
CA ALA A 19 -14.19 -9.93 -1.03
C ALA A 19 -12.91 -9.59 -0.27
N LEU A 20 -12.10 -8.67 -0.83
CA LEU A 20 -11.00 -8.09 -0.09
C LEU A 20 -11.57 -7.08 0.91
N SER A 21 -11.26 -7.25 2.20
CA SER A 21 -11.61 -6.31 3.26
C SER A 21 -10.33 -5.75 3.85
N CYS A 22 -10.09 -4.46 3.63
CA CYS A 22 -8.95 -3.75 4.20
C CYS A 22 -9.35 -3.07 5.51
N LEU A 23 -8.49 -3.18 6.51
CA LEU A 23 -8.57 -2.29 7.66
C LEU A 23 -8.16 -0.87 7.24
N PRO A 24 -8.71 0.18 7.86
CA PRO A 24 -8.23 1.53 7.61
C PRO A 24 -6.71 1.61 7.83
N PRO A 25 -5.95 2.20 6.89
CA PRO A 25 -4.50 2.30 7.04
C PRO A 25 -4.14 3.22 8.23
N ASP A 26 -3.21 2.76 9.09
CA ASP A 26 -2.75 3.50 10.27
C ASP A 26 -1.25 3.73 10.21
N VAL A 27 -0.85 5.00 10.24
CA VAL A 27 0.55 5.44 10.13
C VAL A 27 1.40 4.92 11.29
N ALA A 28 0.86 4.87 12.52
CA ALA A 28 1.60 4.36 13.68
C ALA A 28 1.81 2.85 13.59
N GLN A 29 0.82 2.12 13.10
CA GLN A 29 0.95 0.68 12.86
C GLN A 29 2.02 0.39 11.80
N THR A 30 1.99 1.12 10.67
CA THR A 30 2.99 0.96 9.60
C THR A 30 4.39 1.34 10.08
N TYR A 31 4.51 2.40 10.90
CA TYR A 31 5.78 2.76 11.53
C TYR A 31 6.32 1.63 12.42
N GLN A 32 5.48 1.04 13.26
CA GLN A 32 5.88 -0.06 14.14
C GLN A 32 6.29 -1.30 13.32
N GLN A 33 5.58 -1.62 12.24
CA GLN A 33 5.93 -2.70 11.33
C GLN A 33 7.31 -2.46 10.70
N ALA A 34 7.56 -1.26 10.16
CA ALA A 34 8.85 -0.90 9.58
C ALA A 34 9.99 -0.90 10.62
N ALA A 35 9.71 -0.44 11.85
CA ALA A 35 10.70 -0.41 12.94
C ALA A 35 11.05 -1.81 13.50
N ALA A 36 10.13 -2.77 13.39
CA ALA A 36 10.31 -4.15 13.87
C ALA A 36 10.83 -5.09 12.77
N ALA A 37 10.90 -4.65 11.52
CA ALA A 37 11.39 -5.46 10.41
C ALA A 37 12.91 -5.66 10.48
N ASP A 38 13.39 -6.77 9.94
CA ASP A 38 14.85 -7.05 9.79
C ASP A 38 15.48 -6.10 8.76
N GLU A 39 14.70 -5.61 7.81
CA GLU A 39 15.10 -4.66 6.78
C GLU A 39 15.11 -3.23 7.32
N ALA A 40 16.06 -2.44 6.83
CA ALA A 40 16.13 -1.03 7.19
C ALA A 40 15.14 -0.20 6.35
N TYR A 41 14.38 0.64 7.02
CA TYR A 41 13.44 1.58 6.38
C TYR A 41 13.86 3.03 6.61
N ILE A 42 13.49 3.90 5.67
CA ILE A 42 13.43 5.34 5.85
C ILE A 42 12.02 5.83 5.60
N VAL A 43 11.66 6.92 6.25
CA VAL A 43 10.34 7.56 6.05
C VAL A 43 10.54 8.82 5.22
N VAL A 44 9.73 8.99 4.18
CA VAL A 44 9.79 10.17 3.31
C VAL A 44 8.40 10.75 3.10
N HIS A 45 8.32 12.07 3.00
CA HIS A 45 7.16 12.80 2.49
C HIS A 45 7.56 13.38 1.13
N ALA A 46 7.10 12.77 0.06
CA ALA A 46 7.61 13.06 -1.28
C ALA A 46 6.56 12.80 -2.37
N ARG A 47 6.71 13.49 -3.49
CA ARG A 47 5.94 13.27 -4.70
C ARG A 47 6.48 12.05 -5.42
N LEU A 48 5.59 11.14 -5.80
CA LEU A 48 5.88 9.91 -6.53
C LEU A 48 5.63 10.11 -8.03
N GLU A 49 6.64 9.84 -8.85
CA GLU A 49 6.56 9.88 -10.32
C GLU A 49 6.94 8.52 -10.90
N PHE A 50 6.13 8.00 -11.82
CA PHE A 50 6.34 6.73 -12.52
C PHE A 50 5.49 6.70 -13.79
N ASP A 51 5.72 5.71 -14.65
CA ASP A 51 4.86 5.45 -15.81
C ASP A 51 3.56 4.77 -15.36
N ALA A 52 2.44 5.48 -15.48
CA ALA A 52 1.13 4.97 -15.08
C ALA A 52 0.69 3.73 -15.86
N ASP A 53 1.15 3.57 -17.10
CA ASP A 53 0.81 2.40 -17.94
C ASP A 53 1.52 1.12 -17.48
N ALA A 54 2.56 1.26 -16.65
CA ALA A 54 3.26 0.12 -16.04
C ALA A 54 2.50 -0.50 -14.84
N MET A 55 1.45 0.16 -14.33
CA MET A 55 0.66 -0.39 -13.22
C MET A 55 -0.06 -1.68 -13.62
N PRO A 56 -0.10 -2.69 -12.72
CA PRO A 56 -0.83 -3.90 -12.97
C PRO A 56 -2.33 -3.61 -13.15
N ARG A 57 -2.93 -4.26 -14.14
CA ARG A 57 -4.36 -4.15 -14.40
C ARG A 57 -5.07 -5.39 -13.89
N THR A 58 -6.21 -5.20 -13.25
CA THR A 58 -7.07 -6.31 -12.83
C THR A 58 -7.70 -6.96 -14.06
N ASP A 59 -7.52 -8.27 -14.19
CA ASP A 59 -8.28 -9.09 -15.13
C ASP A 59 -9.37 -9.84 -14.36
N TRP A 60 -10.63 -9.44 -14.54
CA TRP A 60 -11.76 -10.08 -13.89
C TRP A 60 -12.17 -11.41 -14.55
N GLN A 61 -11.69 -11.67 -15.76
CA GLN A 61 -11.97 -12.94 -16.49
C GLN A 61 -10.96 -14.02 -16.14
N ASP A 62 -9.69 -13.60 -15.93
CA ASP A 62 -8.62 -14.49 -15.44
C ASP A 62 -7.93 -13.85 -14.23
N GLN A 63 -8.49 -14.08 -13.06
CA GLN A 63 -7.98 -13.54 -11.80
C GLN A 63 -6.59 -14.08 -11.42
N ALA A 64 -6.19 -15.21 -11.98
CA ALA A 64 -4.86 -15.79 -11.79
C ALA A 64 -3.79 -15.15 -12.68
N ALA A 65 -4.18 -14.36 -13.70
CA ALA A 65 -3.26 -13.67 -14.60
C ALA A 65 -2.62 -12.43 -13.97
N SER A 66 -3.17 -11.90 -12.86
CA SER A 66 -2.58 -10.74 -12.18
C SER A 66 -1.27 -11.14 -11.49
N PRO A 67 -0.12 -10.54 -11.87
CA PRO A 67 1.16 -10.87 -11.24
C PRO A 67 1.14 -10.41 -9.77
N PRO A 68 1.60 -11.23 -8.80
CA PRO A 68 1.60 -10.85 -7.38
C PRO A 68 2.48 -9.62 -7.10
N HIS A 69 3.51 -9.39 -7.92
CA HIS A 69 4.44 -8.26 -7.83
C HIS A 69 4.68 -7.68 -9.21
N THR A 70 4.61 -6.35 -9.32
CA THR A 70 5.01 -5.60 -10.52
C THR A 70 6.00 -4.53 -10.10
N LEU A 71 7.28 -4.72 -10.49
CA LEU A 71 8.36 -3.80 -10.14
C LEU A 71 8.45 -2.69 -11.20
N ILE A 72 8.17 -1.47 -10.80
CA ILE A 72 8.06 -0.30 -11.67
C ILE A 72 9.18 0.68 -11.31
N PRO A 73 10.04 1.11 -12.27
CA PRO A 73 10.96 2.21 -12.06
C PRO A 73 10.19 3.49 -11.73
N ALA A 74 10.57 4.14 -10.64
CA ALA A 74 9.90 5.34 -10.15
C ALA A 74 10.93 6.33 -9.61
N ARG A 75 10.47 7.55 -9.30
CA ARG A 75 11.25 8.58 -8.63
C ARG A 75 10.42 9.21 -7.52
N MET A 76 11.05 9.51 -6.41
CA MET A 76 10.44 10.30 -5.35
C MET A 76 11.25 11.56 -5.08
N THR A 77 10.56 12.70 -5.04
CA THR A 77 11.16 14.02 -4.80
C THR A 77 10.42 14.72 -3.67
N GLY A 78 11.12 15.07 -2.61
CA GLY A 78 10.57 15.68 -1.41
C GLY A 78 11.56 15.72 -0.26
N GLN A 79 11.14 15.26 0.91
CA GLN A 79 11.96 15.28 2.13
C GLN A 79 11.88 13.97 2.89
N ALA A 80 13.01 13.52 3.43
CA ALA A 80 13.08 12.41 4.35
C ALA A 80 12.97 12.91 5.80
N LEU A 81 12.44 12.02 6.65
CA LEU A 81 12.27 12.28 8.07
C LEU A 81 13.62 12.22 8.80
N SER A 82 13.88 13.23 9.60
CA SER A 82 14.99 13.35 10.53
C SER A 82 14.49 13.51 11.97
N LYS A 83 15.41 13.75 12.91
CA LYS A 83 15.05 14.04 14.30
C LYS A 83 14.34 15.40 14.48
N THR A 84 14.43 16.27 13.47
CA THR A 84 13.87 17.62 13.47
C THR A 84 12.63 17.75 12.58
N GLY A 85 12.18 16.66 11.96
CA GLY A 85 11.02 16.59 11.08
C GLY A 85 11.38 16.20 9.65
N PHE A 86 10.50 16.48 8.70
CA PHE A 86 10.74 16.26 7.27
C PHE A 86 11.58 17.41 6.69
N ASP A 87 12.89 17.34 6.86
CA ASP A 87 13.83 18.42 6.52
C ASP A 87 15.05 17.97 5.69
N LEU A 88 15.27 16.68 5.54
CA LEU A 88 16.35 16.14 4.73
C LEU A 88 15.94 16.05 3.26
N PRO A 89 16.57 16.77 2.33
CA PRO A 89 16.25 16.69 0.91
C PRO A 89 16.32 15.24 0.40
N PHE A 90 15.26 14.80 -0.25
CA PHE A 90 15.17 13.47 -0.85
C PHE A 90 14.78 13.59 -2.32
N ASP A 91 15.67 13.21 -3.21
CA ASP A 91 15.43 13.14 -4.65
C ASP A 91 16.16 11.91 -5.20
N ARG A 92 15.44 10.79 -5.32
CA ARG A 92 16.02 9.49 -5.66
C ARG A 92 15.13 8.71 -6.64
N ALA A 93 15.81 7.95 -7.50
CA ALA A 93 15.18 6.81 -8.17
C ALA A 93 14.88 5.75 -7.12
N ILE A 94 13.71 5.12 -7.24
CA ILE A 94 13.24 4.04 -6.40
C ILE A 94 12.62 2.95 -7.28
N THR A 95 12.36 1.80 -6.69
CA THR A 95 11.47 0.78 -7.28
C THR A 95 10.13 0.84 -6.57
N LEU A 96 9.05 1.02 -7.32
CA LEU A 96 7.69 0.82 -6.84
C LEU A 96 7.33 -0.66 -7.05
N ASP A 97 7.04 -1.40 -5.99
CA ASP A 97 6.49 -2.74 -6.04
C ASP A 97 4.97 -2.66 -5.89
N ALA A 98 4.28 -2.70 -7.02
CA ALA A 98 2.83 -2.72 -7.06
C ALA A 98 2.33 -4.17 -6.94
N GLN A 99 1.74 -4.49 -5.79
CA GLN A 99 1.33 -5.86 -5.44
C GLN A 99 -0.13 -6.11 -5.77
N CYS A 100 -0.45 -7.35 -6.13
CA CYS A 100 -1.81 -7.81 -6.33
C CYS A 100 -2.11 -8.99 -5.40
N PHE A 101 -3.30 -8.97 -4.76
CA PHE A 101 -3.87 -10.07 -3.99
C PHE A 101 -5.01 -10.69 -4.81
N GLY A 102 -4.69 -11.68 -5.65
CA GLY A 102 -5.59 -12.17 -6.68
C GLY A 102 -5.97 -11.04 -7.66
N PRO A 103 -7.27 -10.76 -7.88
CA PRO A 103 -7.70 -9.73 -8.82
C PRO A 103 -7.53 -8.29 -8.31
N TRP A 104 -7.26 -8.10 -7.03
CA TRP A 104 -7.11 -6.76 -6.45
C TRP A 104 -5.64 -6.34 -6.50
N CYS A 105 -5.36 -5.25 -7.21
CA CYS A 105 -4.02 -4.70 -7.34
C CYS A 105 -3.89 -3.37 -6.63
N ALA A 106 -2.67 -3.04 -6.21
CA ALA A 106 -2.34 -1.74 -5.65
C ALA A 106 -2.73 -0.60 -6.60
N GLY A 107 -3.26 0.48 -6.05
CA GLY A 107 -3.53 1.71 -6.77
C GLY A 107 -2.49 2.77 -6.44
N ALA A 108 -1.91 3.40 -7.46
CA ALA A 108 -1.08 4.58 -7.31
C ALA A 108 -1.32 5.56 -8.47
N LYS A 109 -1.04 6.84 -8.23
CA LYS A 109 -1.13 7.88 -9.27
C LYS A 109 0.19 8.66 -9.30
N PRO A 110 0.81 8.82 -10.49
CA PRO A 110 1.98 9.70 -10.62
C PRO A 110 1.60 11.13 -10.26
N GLY A 111 2.57 11.90 -9.79
CA GLY A 111 2.36 13.28 -9.35
C GLY A 111 1.71 13.43 -7.97
N THR A 112 1.32 12.34 -7.32
CA THR A 112 0.71 12.36 -5.98
C THR A 112 1.78 12.43 -4.89
N SER A 113 1.51 13.18 -3.83
CA SER A 113 2.34 13.21 -2.62
C SER A 113 2.04 12.00 -1.74
N TYR A 114 3.08 11.36 -1.24
CA TYR A 114 3.01 10.20 -0.35
C TYR A 114 3.81 10.44 0.93
N LEU A 115 3.26 9.99 2.04
CA LEU A 115 4.04 9.57 3.19
C LEU A 115 4.40 8.10 2.96
N ALA A 116 5.67 7.81 2.73
CA ALA A 116 6.14 6.49 2.32
C ALA A 116 7.23 5.95 3.23
N PHE A 117 7.14 4.66 3.54
CA PHE A 117 8.16 3.89 4.24
C PHE A 117 8.94 3.10 3.20
N LEU A 118 10.14 3.59 2.89
CA LEU A 118 10.98 3.02 1.85
C LEU A 118 11.96 2.02 2.44
N GLN A 119 11.86 0.77 2.02
CA GLN A 119 12.83 -0.26 2.35
C GLN A 119 14.16 0.05 1.66
N ARG A 120 15.26 -0.01 2.40
CA ARG A 120 16.60 0.04 1.83
C ARG A 120 16.96 -1.32 1.25
N THR A 121 17.36 -1.34 0.00
CA THR A 121 17.83 -2.53 -0.70
C THR A 121 19.28 -2.34 -1.13
N GLN A 122 19.92 -3.39 -1.63
CA GLN A 122 21.26 -3.30 -2.21
C GLN A 122 21.32 -2.39 -3.45
N SER A 123 20.20 -2.28 -4.19
CA SER A 123 20.07 -1.48 -5.41
C SER A 123 19.44 -0.10 -5.20
N GLY A 124 19.10 0.28 -3.97
CA GLY A 124 18.49 1.57 -3.66
C GLY A 124 17.32 1.49 -2.69
N TYR A 125 16.16 1.99 -3.11
CA TYR A 125 14.95 2.05 -2.27
C TYR A 125 13.79 1.35 -2.97
N LEU A 126 12.94 0.68 -2.16
CA LEU A 126 11.74 0.03 -2.64
C LEU A 126 10.53 0.55 -1.84
N LEU A 127 9.47 0.92 -2.54
CA LEU A 127 8.15 1.22 -1.99
C LEU A 127 7.20 0.09 -2.34
N ALA A 128 6.78 -0.69 -1.35
CA ALA A 128 5.77 -1.71 -1.52
C ALA A 128 4.37 -1.11 -1.31
N LEU A 129 3.52 -1.15 -2.33
CA LEU A 129 2.10 -0.82 -2.24
C LEU A 129 1.28 -2.07 -2.53
N ASP A 130 0.27 -2.31 -1.72
CA ASP A 130 -0.70 -3.38 -1.90
C ASP A 130 -2.13 -2.81 -2.07
N PRO A 131 -3.15 -3.64 -2.34
CA PRO A 131 -4.52 -3.18 -2.51
C PRO A 131 -5.10 -2.45 -1.30
N CYS A 132 -4.50 -2.62 -0.11
CA CYS A 132 -4.92 -1.96 1.13
C CYS A 132 -4.05 -0.75 1.51
N GLY A 133 -3.09 -0.38 0.65
CA GLY A 133 -2.19 0.76 0.84
C GLY A 133 -0.73 0.34 1.05
N GLY A 134 -0.45 -0.72 1.80
CA GLY A 134 0.90 -1.19 2.07
C GLY A 134 1.74 -0.18 2.85
N MET A 135 2.94 0.09 2.34
CA MET A 135 3.93 0.97 2.99
C MET A 135 3.83 2.44 2.54
N GLY A 136 2.69 2.86 1.94
CA GLY A 136 2.50 4.21 1.43
C GLY A 136 1.11 4.78 1.68
N PHE A 137 1.06 6.04 2.08
CA PHE A 137 -0.16 6.82 2.34
C PHE A 137 -0.23 7.95 1.33
N ALA A 138 -1.16 7.87 0.38
CA ALA A 138 -1.39 8.92 -0.60
C ALA A 138 -2.03 10.13 0.05
N GLU A 139 -1.62 11.34 -0.36
CA GLU A 139 -2.16 12.61 0.11
C GLU A 139 -2.22 12.70 1.65
N PRO A 140 -1.09 12.49 2.36
CA PRO A 140 -1.09 12.42 3.80
C PRO A 140 -1.57 13.73 4.42
N THR A 141 -2.40 13.62 5.46
CA THR A 141 -2.86 14.78 6.21
C THR A 141 -1.72 15.34 7.09
N PRO A 142 -1.79 16.62 7.50
CA PRO A 142 -0.84 17.16 8.48
C PRO A 142 -0.82 16.37 9.80
N GLU A 143 -1.92 15.74 10.17
CA GLU A 143 -2.01 14.87 11.35
C GLU A 143 -1.20 13.59 11.15
N SER A 144 -1.33 12.92 9.99
CA SER A 144 -0.55 11.74 9.65
C SER A 144 0.97 12.02 9.69
N LEU A 145 1.39 13.17 9.16
CA LEU A 145 2.79 13.60 9.19
C LEU A 145 3.28 13.81 10.63
N ARG A 146 2.54 14.58 11.45
CA ARG A 146 2.90 14.78 12.87
C ARG A 146 2.93 13.48 13.65
N ARG A 147 2.02 12.55 13.34
CA ARG A 147 1.98 11.26 14.03
C ARG A 147 3.23 10.44 13.78
N VAL A 148 3.68 10.34 12.53
CA VAL A 148 4.93 9.61 12.23
C VAL A 148 6.16 10.30 12.82
N GLU A 149 6.21 11.64 12.86
CA GLU A 149 7.26 12.39 13.55
C GLU A 149 7.30 12.07 15.04
N THR A 150 6.12 11.99 15.68
CA THR A 150 5.99 11.60 17.09
C THR A 150 6.51 10.18 17.33
N CYS A 151 6.12 9.22 16.49
CA CYS A 151 6.61 7.85 16.55
C CYS A 151 8.14 7.79 16.41
N TYR A 152 8.68 8.50 15.43
CA TYR A 152 10.11 8.52 15.13
C TYR A 152 10.94 9.14 16.25
N SER A 153 10.39 10.13 16.97
CA SER A 153 11.03 10.78 18.11
C SER A 153 10.91 9.98 19.42
N GLY A 154 10.31 8.78 19.39
CA GLY A 154 10.12 7.94 20.59
C GLY A 154 8.95 8.37 21.46
N GLY A 155 8.06 9.21 20.96
CA GLY A 155 6.81 9.58 21.64
C GLY A 155 5.71 8.52 21.50
N PRO A 156 4.47 8.82 21.99
CA PRO A 156 3.34 7.90 21.89
C PRO A 156 3.05 7.49 20.44
N CYS A 157 3.11 6.19 20.16
CA CYS A 157 2.97 5.62 18.82
C CYS A 157 1.98 4.46 18.78
N ALA A 158 0.93 4.48 19.62
CA ALA A 158 -0.09 3.44 19.59
C ALA A 158 -0.98 3.61 18.34
N PRO A 159 -1.30 2.53 17.59
CA PRO A 159 -2.30 2.58 16.52
C PRO A 159 -3.65 3.08 17.05
N HIS A 160 -4.48 3.64 16.16
CA HIS A 160 -5.85 3.96 16.54
C HIS A 160 -6.59 2.65 16.86
N SER A 161 -7.30 2.63 17.98
CA SER A 161 -8.22 1.52 18.23
C SER A 161 -9.35 1.55 17.20
N PRO A 162 -9.73 0.42 16.62
CA PRO A 162 -10.86 0.31 15.69
C PRO A 162 -12.20 0.67 16.35
#